data_b3f93038735c1a3f1f3653742cc6a40d
#
_entry.id   b3f93038735c1a3f1f3653742cc6a40d
#
_cell.length_a   1.000
_cell.length_b   1.000
_cell.length_c   1.000
_cell.angle_alpha   90.00
_cell.angle_beta   90.00
_cell.angle_gamma   90.00
#
_symmetry.space_group_name_H-M   'P 1'
#
loop_
_entity.id
_entity.type
_entity.pdbx_description
1 polymer ?
#
loop_
_entity_poly.entity_id
_entity_poly.type
_entity_poly.pdbx_seq_one_letter_code
_entity_poly.pdbx_strand_id
1 'polypeptide(L)'
;MKVLFLVYHGFSEVSGISKKIHYQVKGLRENGHEVHLCYYDFTNDGSRCRFINDKIIKNYGKGRMAALRQRLDYSCIYDYCIAQGIEFVYARSFQNANPVLIQFFKRLRKAGIRCVTEIPTYPYDGEFSGFPLITRIGLLMDKVFRNSLSAQMDAIVTFSDAKSIFGQRTINISNGVDFDSIPLHPYKSNDGDIHVIGVAEVHYWHGYDRMVAGLGEYYRKHKDGRKVYFHIVGGIWKGNLVDSKHAPGIQTLIDKYDIAEYVVLHGQLFGKQLDEVFDKCQFAVGSLGRHRSGITEIKTLKNREYATRGIPFIYSETDSDFDNKPYVLKAPADETPVDVEQMLAFIDSCSMLPADIRHTVEHLTWKIQMENVVADVMRR
;
A
#
# COMPACT_ATOMS: atom_id res chain seq x y z
N MET A 1 -26.84 -4.05 -3.38
CA MET A 1 -27.04 -3.45 -2.04
C MET A 1 -26.46 -2.05 -2.01
N LYS A 2 -26.83 -1.24 -1.02
CA LYS A 2 -26.25 0.09 -0.77
C LYS A 2 -25.12 0.02 0.25
N VAL A 3 -23.95 0.49 -0.16
CA VAL A 3 -22.70 0.39 0.63
C VAL A 3 -22.21 1.79 0.97
N LEU A 4 -21.87 2.04 2.23
CA LEU A 4 -21.08 3.21 2.63
C LEU A 4 -19.61 2.80 2.74
N PHE A 5 -18.74 3.42 1.94
CA PHE A 5 -17.28 3.30 2.09
C PHE A 5 -16.76 4.48 2.91
N LEU A 6 -16.32 4.22 4.15
CA LEU A 6 -15.96 5.25 5.12
C LEU A 6 -14.45 5.39 5.25
N VAL A 7 -13.94 6.61 4.99
CA VAL A 7 -12.53 6.99 5.11
C VAL A 7 -12.39 8.19 6.04
N TYR A 8 -11.28 8.26 6.78
CA TYR A 8 -11.02 9.30 7.78
C TYR A 8 -9.97 10.33 7.34
N HIS A 9 -9.74 10.47 6.05
CA HIS A 9 -8.81 11.45 5.45
C HIS A 9 -9.33 11.88 4.08
N GLY A 10 -8.76 12.96 3.53
CA GLY A 10 -9.00 13.41 2.17
C GLY A 10 -8.18 12.62 1.14
N PHE A 11 -8.34 13.00 -0.12
CA PHE A 11 -7.69 12.36 -1.24
C PHE A 11 -6.59 13.25 -1.83
N SER A 12 -5.58 12.60 -2.41
CA SER A 12 -4.50 13.24 -3.17
C SER A 12 -4.21 12.43 -4.42
N GLU A 13 -4.08 13.09 -5.56
CA GLU A 13 -3.82 12.45 -6.87
C GLU A 13 -2.50 11.68 -6.90
N VAL A 14 -1.53 12.13 -6.10
CA VAL A 14 -0.20 11.50 -6.02
C VAL A 14 -0.13 10.33 -5.03
N SER A 15 -1.18 10.12 -4.24
CA SER A 15 -1.19 9.10 -3.19
C SER A 15 -1.62 7.73 -3.72
N GLY A 16 -0.75 6.72 -3.58
CA GLY A 16 -1.10 5.31 -3.85
C GLY A 16 -2.26 4.80 -2.99
N ILE A 17 -2.42 5.35 -1.77
CA ILE A 17 -3.54 5.02 -0.88
C ILE A 17 -4.85 5.56 -1.45
N SER A 18 -4.85 6.79 -1.97
CA SER A 18 -6.03 7.39 -2.62
C SER A 18 -6.46 6.57 -3.83
N LYS A 19 -5.51 6.21 -4.71
CA LYS A 19 -5.76 5.34 -5.88
C LYS A 19 -6.35 3.99 -5.45
N LYS A 20 -5.77 3.35 -4.44
CA LYS A 20 -6.28 2.09 -3.87
C LYS A 20 -7.74 2.21 -3.46
N ILE A 21 -8.11 3.23 -2.70
CA ILE A 21 -9.49 3.43 -2.22
C ILE A 21 -10.45 3.61 -3.40
N HIS A 22 -10.09 4.41 -4.40
CA HIS A 22 -10.90 4.57 -5.61
C HIS A 22 -11.10 3.26 -6.36
N TYR A 23 -10.07 2.43 -6.46
CA TYR A 23 -10.17 1.11 -7.08
C TYR A 23 -11.01 0.12 -6.26
N GLN A 24 -10.96 0.17 -4.92
CA GLN A 24 -11.86 -0.61 -4.06
C GLN A 24 -13.33 -0.21 -4.27
N VAL A 25 -13.59 1.09 -4.34
CA VAL A 25 -14.94 1.63 -4.65
C VAL A 25 -15.38 1.23 -6.06
N LYS A 26 -14.48 1.30 -7.06
CA LYS A 26 -14.74 0.81 -8.43
C LYS A 26 -15.11 -0.66 -8.41
N GLY A 27 -14.32 -1.51 -7.72
CA GLY A 27 -14.58 -2.95 -7.62
C GLY A 27 -15.94 -3.28 -6.98
N LEU A 28 -16.35 -2.57 -5.93
CA LEU A 28 -17.69 -2.71 -5.36
C LEU A 28 -18.80 -2.31 -6.36
N ARG A 29 -18.61 -1.25 -7.14
CA ARG A 29 -19.58 -0.81 -8.17
C ARG A 29 -19.68 -1.82 -9.31
N GLU A 30 -18.54 -2.39 -9.75
CA GLU A 30 -18.49 -3.44 -10.78
C GLU A 30 -19.18 -4.74 -10.33
N ASN A 31 -19.33 -4.96 -9.02
CA ASN A 31 -20.12 -6.04 -8.43
C ASN A 31 -21.63 -5.67 -8.29
N GLY A 32 -22.06 -4.56 -8.88
CA GLY A 32 -23.46 -4.14 -8.87
C GLY A 32 -23.94 -3.48 -7.58
N HIS A 33 -23.01 -2.97 -6.74
CA HIS A 33 -23.38 -2.23 -5.52
C HIS A 33 -23.48 -0.72 -5.77
N GLU A 34 -24.44 -0.08 -5.13
CA GLU A 34 -24.53 1.38 -5.04
C GLU A 34 -23.61 1.85 -3.92
N VAL A 35 -22.49 2.51 -4.27
CA VAL A 35 -21.43 2.86 -3.30
C VAL A 35 -21.41 4.35 -3.03
N HIS A 36 -21.58 4.72 -1.76
CA HIS A 36 -21.50 6.05 -1.20
C HIS A 36 -20.12 6.23 -0.53
N LEU A 37 -19.24 7.03 -1.13
CA LEU A 37 -17.90 7.28 -0.60
C LEU A 37 -17.92 8.44 0.40
N CYS A 38 -17.69 8.14 1.68
CA CYS A 38 -17.66 9.12 2.77
C CYS A 38 -16.21 9.38 3.20
N TYR A 39 -15.79 10.66 3.19
CA TYR A 39 -14.43 11.06 3.53
C TYR A 39 -14.36 12.44 4.19
N TYR A 40 -13.19 12.81 4.72
CA TYR A 40 -12.88 14.12 5.25
C TYR A 40 -12.08 14.92 4.25
N ASP A 41 -12.39 16.22 4.11
CA ASP A 41 -11.53 17.12 3.35
C ASP A 41 -11.73 18.57 3.79
N PHE A 42 -11.00 19.47 3.15
CA PHE A 42 -11.10 20.90 3.33
C PHE A 42 -11.78 21.54 2.13
N THR A 43 -12.58 22.55 2.38
CA THR A 43 -13.05 23.45 1.32
C THR A 43 -11.98 24.46 0.96
N ASN A 44 -12.14 25.16 -0.16
CA ASN A 44 -11.18 26.18 -0.64
C ASN A 44 -10.89 27.29 0.39
N ASP A 45 -11.86 27.58 1.26
CA ASP A 45 -11.68 28.55 2.34
C ASP A 45 -10.98 27.96 3.58
N GLY A 46 -10.60 26.66 3.55
CA GLY A 46 -9.92 25.96 4.63
C GLY A 46 -10.84 25.43 5.74
N SER A 47 -12.16 25.43 5.53
CA SER A 47 -13.09 24.80 6.46
C SER A 47 -13.02 23.27 6.37
N ARG A 48 -13.06 22.61 7.54
CA ARG A 48 -13.09 21.15 7.64
C ARG A 48 -14.47 20.63 7.39
N CYS A 49 -14.59 19.71 6.43
CA CYS A 49 -15.88 19.17 6.04
C CYS A 49 -15.88 17.64 5.99
N ARG A 50 -17.06 17.08 6.08
CA ARG A 50 -17.33 15.70 5.74
C ARG A 50 -18.10 15.67 4.43
N PHE A 51 -17.62 14.83 3.53
CA PHE A 51 -18.18 14.66 2.19
C PHE A 51 -18.80 13.28 2.04
N ILE A 52 -19.85 13.18 1.24
CA ILE A 52 -20.29 11.91 0.66
C ILE A 52 -20.53 12.15 -0.84
N ASN A 53 -19.85 11.36 -1.69
CA ASN A 53 -19.89 11.51 -3.14
C ASN A 53 -19.70 12.97 -3.56
N ASP A 54 -18.65 13.62 -3.05
CA ASP A 54 -18.23 15.00 -3.32
C ASP A 54 -19.20 16.09 -2.85
N LYS A 55 -20.30 15.72 -2.16
CA LYS A 55 -21.24 16.66 -1.54
C LYS A 55 -20.92 16.82 -0.06
N ILE A 56 -20.88 18.07 0.41
CA ILE A 56 -20.70 18.38 1.82
C ILE A 56 -21.97 17.97 2.58
N ILE A 57 -21.82 17.06 3.55
CA ILE A 57 -22.91 16.68 4.47
C ILE A 57 -22.78 17.36 5.82
N LYS A 58 -21.57 17.82 6.19
CA LYS A 58 -21.31 18.58 7.42
C LYS A 58 -20.12 19.48 7.25
N ASN A 59 -20.28 20.76 7.61
CA ASN A 59 -19.18 21.71 7.75
C ASN A 59 -18.94 21.96 9.25
N TYR A 60 -17.70 21.75 9.69
CA TYR A 60 -17.26 21.93 11.09
C TYR A 60 -16.58 23.28 11.34
N GLY A 61 -16.31 24.06 10.25
CA GLY A 61 -15.57 25.30 10.30
C GLY A 61 -14.06 25.11 10.37
N LYS A 62 -13.36 26.06 10.97
CA LYS A 62 -11.87 26.11 11.02
C LYS A 62 -11.34 25.94 12.44
N GLY A 63 -10.04 25.66 12.55
CA GLY A 63 -9.31 25.64 13.82
C GLY A 63 -9.38 24.31 14.58
N ARG A 64 -8.85 24.31 15.80
CA ARG A 64 -8.66 23.11 16.62
C ARG A 64 -9.97 22.45 17.07
N MET A 65 -10.96 23.27 17.43
CA MET A 65 -12.27 22.76 17.83
C MET A 65 -13.01 22.09 16.67
N ALA A 66 -12.92 22.64 15.46
CA ALA A 66 -13.45 22.02 14.25
C ALA A 66 -12.78 20.66 13.97
N ALA A 67 -11.46 20.58 14.17
CA ALA A 67 -10.71 19.32 14.04
C ALA A 67 -11.18 18.25 15.06
N LEU A 68 -11.44 18.65 16.30
CA LEU A 68 -11.94 17.74 17.33
C LEU A 68 -13.37 17.28 17.00
N ARG A 69 -14.27 18.23 16.64
CA ARG A 69 -15.66 17.88 16.24
C ARG A 69 -15.68 16.95 15.05
N GLN A 70 -14.88 17.21 14.01
CA GLN A 70 -14.77 16.35 12.83
C GLN A 70 -14.40 14.90 13.21
N ARG A 71 -13.52 14.72 14.22
CA ARG A 71 -13.06 13.40 14.68
C ARG A 71 -14.07 12.68 15.57
N LEU A 72 -14.94 13.40 16.26
CA LEU A 72 -15.84 12.84 17.28
C LEU A 72 -17.32 12.88 16.88
N ASP A 73 -17.69 13.58 15.79
CA ASP A 73 -19.07 13.63 15.33
C ASP A 73 -19.31 12.66 14.18
N TYR A 74 -20.04 11.61 14.46
CA TYR A 74 -20.51 10.61 13.49
C TYR A 74 -22.03 10.65 13.29
N SER A 75 -22.73 11.62 13.91
CA SER A 75 -24.21 11.71 13.84
C SER A 75 -24.69 11.87 12.39
N CYS A 76 -24.08 12.79 11.66
CA CYS A 76 -24.45 13.04 10.26
C CYS A 76 -24.23 11.81 9.35
N ILE A 77 -23.24 10.94 9.66
CA ILE A 77 -23.03 9.69 8.91
C ILE A 77 -24.12 8.69 9.27
N TYR A 78 -24.43 8.55 10.55
CA TYR A 78 -25.50 7.65 10.99
C TYR A 78 -26.84 8.02 10.37
N ASP A 79 -27.22 9.31 10.46
CA ASP A 79 -28.48 9.82 9.91
C ASP A 79 -28.55 9.60 8.39
N TYR A 80 -27.41 9.81 7.69
CA TYR A 80 -27.29 9.52 6.28
C TYR A 80 -27.48 8.02 5.98
N CYS A 81 -26.85 7.13 6.74
CA CYS A 81 -27.00 5.68 6.56
C CYS A 81 -28.47 5.25 6.67
N ILE A 82 -29.18 5.77 7.67
CA ILE A 82 -30.61 5.46 7.86
C ILE A 82 -31.46 6.04 6.72
N ALA A 83 -31.25 7.31 6.38
CA ALA A 83 -32.05 8.01 5.35
C ALA A 83 -31.85 7.39 3.96
N GLN A 84 -30.65 6.89 3.64
CA GLN A 84 -30.36 6.28 2.33
C GLN A 84 -30.62 4.77 2.30
N GLY A 85 -30.91 4.14 3.45
CA GLY A 85 -31.06 2.69 3.53
C GLY A 85 -29.75 1.94 3.25
N ILE A 86 -28.64 2.41 3.82
CA ILE A 86 -27.35 1.71 3.72
C ILE A 86 -27.46 0.35 4.44
N GLU A 87 -27.00 -0.70 3.76
CA GLU A 87 -27.05 -2.08 4.24
C GLU A 87 -25.70 -2.58 4.75
N PHE A 88 -24.60 -2.00 4.20
CA PHE A 88 -23.24 -2.41 4.51
C PHE A 88 -22.32 -1.18 4.66
N VAL A 89 -21.49 -1.16 5.71
CA VAL A 89 -20.44 -0.16 5.93
C VAL A 89 -19.08 -0.82 5.86
N TYR A 90 -18.28 -0.41 4.90
CA TYR A 90 -16.86 -0.72 4.79
C TYR A 90 -16.04 0.46 5.31
N ALA A 91 -15.46 0.33 6.49
CA ALA A 91 -14.65 1.39 7.10
C ALA A 91 -13.16 1.09 6.99
N ARG A 92 -12.36 2.03 6.46
CA ARG A 92 -10.92 1.91 6.50
C ARG A 92 -10.39 2.44 7.84
N SER A 93 -9.71 1.61 8.62
CA SER A 93 -9.13 2.00 9.92
C SER A 93 -8.11 3.14 9.77
N PHE A 94 -8.10 4.02 10.76
CA PHE A 94 -7.14 5.12 10.89
C PHE A 94 -6.52 5.16 12.30
N GLN A 95 -6.42 4.01 12.98
CA GLN A 95 -5.94 3.85 14.35
C GLN A 95 -6.57 4.89 15.31
N ASN A 96 -7.88 5.03 15.22
CA ASN A 96 -8.66 6.07 15.89
C ASN A 96 -9.77 5.50 16.78
N ALA A 97 -9.59 4.28 17.29
CA ALA A 97 -10.55 3.67 18.19
C ALA A 97 -10.77 4.55 19.43
N ASN A 98 -12.05 4.84 19.71
CA ASN A 98 -12.47 5.66 20.85
C ASN A 98 -13.95 5.36 21.18
N PRO A 99 -14.44 5.76 22.38
CA PRO A 99 -15.79 5.45 22.80
C PRO A 99 -16.90 5.96 21.86
N VAL A 100 -16.69 7.13 21.22
CA VAL A 100 -17.70 7.71 20.31
C VAL A 100 -17.80 6.88 19.02
N LEU A 101 -16.67 6.44 18.47
CA LEU A 101 -16.64 5.58 17.29
C LEU A 101 -17.25 4.19 17.61
N ILE A 102 -16.97 3.64 18.77
CA ILE A 102 -17.60 2.39 19.24
C ILE A 102 -19.11 2.56 19.30
N GLN A 103 -19.61 3.65 19.89
CA GLN A 103 -21.04 3.91 19.97
C GLN A 103 -21.69 4.09 18.59
N PHE A 104 -20.99 4.73 17.65
CA PHE A 104 -21.46 4.87 16.27
C PHE A 104 -21.66 3.49 15.61
N PHE A 105 -20.67 2.61 15.63
CA PHE A 105 -20.81 1.27 15.04
C PHE A 105 -21.84 0.41 15.79
N LYS A 106 -21.93 0.54 17.12
CA LYS A 106 -22.99 -0.12 17.89
C LYS A 106 -24.40 0.32 17.47
N ARG A 107 -24.59 1.59 17.12
CA ARG A 107 -25.87 2.10 16.61
C ARG A 107 -26.17 1.55 15.22
N LEU A 108 -25.18 1.52 14.31
CA LEU A 108 -25.33 0.93 12.97
C LEU A 108 -25.73 -0.55 13.07
N ARG A 109 -25.04 -1.32 13.89
CA ARG A 109 -25.35 -2.73 14.11
C ARG A 109 -26.76 -2.95 14.66
N LYS A 110 -27.22 -2.10 15.61
CA LYS A 110 -28.59 -2.14 16.11
C LYS A 110 -29.64 -1.82 15.05
N ALA A 111 -29.28 -1.03 14.05
CA ALA A 111 -30.12 -0.74 12.89
C ALA A 111 -30.07 -1.85 11.81
N GLY A 112 -29.38 -2.97 12.06
CA GLY A 112 -29.26 -4.08 11.11
C GLY A 112 -28.22 -3.88 10.02
N ILE A 113 -27.40 -2.83 10.10
CA ILE A 113 -26.37 -2.53 9.10
C ILE A 113 -25.12 -3.37 9.41
N ARG A 114 -24.66 -4.14 8.43
CA ARG A 114 -23.40 -4.90 8.52
C ARG A 114 -22.20 -3.98 8.45
N CYS A 115 -21.17 -4.26 9.24
CA CYS A 115 -19.98 -3.40 9.32
C CYS A 115 -18.69 -4.20 9.32
N VAL A 116 -17.74 -3.81 8.46
CA VAL A 116 -16.35 -4.28 8.52
C VAL A 116 -15.39 -3.12 8.68
N THR A 117 -14.22 -3.40 9.26
CA THR A 117 -13.11 -2.45 9.25
C THR A 117 -11.90 -3.06 8.55
N GLU A 118 -11.32 -2.30 7.60
CA GLU A 118 -10.05 -2.66 6.97
C GLU A 118 -8.89 -2.22 7.85
N ILE A 119 -7.99 -3.14 8.22
CA ILE A 119 -6.69 -2.84 8.83
C ILE A 119 -5.60 -3.11 7.78
N PRO A 120 -5.04 -2.05 7.17
CA PRO A 120 -4.16 -2.19 6.00
C PRO A 120 -2.83 -2.86 6.30
N THR A 121 -2.31 -2.68 7.50
CA THR A 121 -1.05 -3.27 7.98
C THR A 121 -1.28 -3.84 9.36
N TYR A 122 -0.83 -5.07 9.61
CA TYR A 122 -0.89 -5.70 10.92
C TYR A 122 0.33 -6.61 11.12
N PRO A 123 1.01 -6.52 12.28
CA PRO A 123 0.82 -5.53 13.35
C PRO A 123 1.32 -4.13 12.95
N TYR A 124 0.66 -3.07 13.43
CA TYR A 124 1.02 -1.69 13.08
C TYR A 124 1.69 -0.89 14.22
N ASP A 125 1.79 -1.45 15.39
CA ASP A 125 2.30 -0.75 16.59
C ASP A 125 3.75 -0.24 16.41
N GLY A 126 4.56 -0.92 15.60
CA GLY A 126 5.94 -0.55 15.30
C GLY A 126 6.11 0.58 14.27
N GLU A 127 5.09 0.85 13.45
CA GLU A 127 5.20 1.87 12.38
C GLU A 127 5.29 3.31 12.92
N PHE A 128 4.89 3.52 14.17
CA PHE A 128 4.76 4.85 14.77
C PHE A 128 5.88 5.20 15.78
N SER A 129 6.94 4.41 15.80
CA SER A 129 8.12 4.75 16.61
C SER A 129 8.78 6.02 16.05
N GLY A 130 8.82 7.08 16.89
CA GLY A 130 9.41 8.38 16.48
C GLY A 130 8.40 9.48 16.11
N PHE A 131 7.10 9.20 16.13
CA PHE A 131 6.07 10.21 15.88
C PHE A 131 5.89 11.20 17.05
N PRO A 132 5.34 12.42 16.79
CA PRO A 132 5.06 13.43 17.82
C PRO A 132 4.19 12.90 18.95
N LEU A 133 4.36 13.47 20.17
CA LEU A 133 3.66 13.03 21.39
C LEU A 133 2.14 12.97 21.22
N ILE A 134 1.54 13.92 20.50
CA ILE A 134 0.10 13.97 20.28
C ILE A 134 -0.42 12.73 19.49
N THR A 135 0.37 12.28 18.52
CA THR A 135 0.07 11.05 17.74
C THR A 135 0.18 9.81 18.65
N ARG A 136 1.20 9.78 19.52
CA ARG A 136 1.40 8.68 20.50
C ARG A 136 0.24 8.58 21.49
N ILE A 137 -0.33 9.70 21.95
CA ILE A 137 -1.53 9.72 22.80
C ILE A 137 -2.73 9.12 22.05
N GLY A 138 -2.93 9.49 20.79
CA GLY A 138 -3.96 8.90 19.94
C GLY A 138 -3.82 7.38 19.81
N LEU A 139 -2.59 6.89 19.61
CA LEU A 139 -2.29 5.45 19.52
C LEU A 139 -2.48 4.71 20.87
N LEU A 140 -2.19 5.35 22.00
CA LEU A 140 -2.48 4.78 23.30
C LEU A 140 -4.00 4.63 23.50
N MET A 141 -4.78 5.63 23.10
CA MET A 141 -6.24 5.55 23.12
C MET A 141 -6.74 4.43 22.22
N ASP A 142 -6.20 4.34 20.98
CA ASP A 142 -6.51 3.24 20.06
C ASP A 142 -6.24 1.88 20.71
N LYS A 143 -5.07 1.68 21.33
CA LYS A 143 -4.72 0.43 22.03
C LYS A 143 -5.71 0.01 23.11
N VAL A 144 -6.24 0.99 23.85
CA VAL A 144 -7.24 0.74 24.91
C VAL A 144 -8.59 0.32 24.30
N PHE A 145 -9.00 0.93 23.20
CA PHE A 145 -10.36 0.79 22.69
C PHE A 145 -10.49 -0.12 21.45
N ARG A 146 -9.40 -0.50 20.77
CA ARG A 146 -9.44 -1.24 19.50
C ARG A 146 -10.13 -2.60 19.60
N ASN A 147 -9.99 -3.33 20.74
CA ASN A 147 -10.70 -4.60 20.94
C ASN A 147 -12.22 -4.37 21.06
N SER A 148 -12.62 -3.33 21.80
CA SER A 148 -14.04 -2.97 21.95
C SER A 148 -14.64 -2.46 20.64
N LEU A 149 -13.87 -1.76 19.81
CA LEU A 149 -14.27 -1.34 18.48
C LEU A 149 -14.44 -2.56 17.56
N SER A 150 -13.45 -3.45 17.54
CA SER A 150 -13.45 -4.67 16.72
C SER A 150 -14.63 -5.58 17.03
N ALA A 151 -15.06 -5.64 18.29
CA ALA A 151 -16.24 -6.39 18.72
C ALA A 151 -17.57 -5.84 18.14
N GLN A 152 -17.59 -4.62 17.59
CA GLN A 152 -18.75 -4.06 16.89
C GLN A 152 -18.77 -4.38 15.39
N MET A 153 -17.70 -4.98 14.84
CA MET A 153 -17.59 -5.34 13.44
C MET A 153 -18.07 -6.79 13.21
N ASP A 154 -18.56 -7.09 12.03
CA ASP A 154 -18.84 -8.46 11.58
C ASP A 154 -17.53 -9.22 11.26
N ALA A 155 -16.52 -8.48 10.78
CA ALA A 155 -15.16 -8.97 10.54
C ALA A 155 -14.15 -7.82 10.41
N ILE A 156 -12.86 -8.16 10.49
CA ILE A 156 -11.75 -7.28 10.12
C ILE A 156 -11.23 -7.72 8.75
N VAL A 157 -11.21 -6.80 7.79
CA VAL A 157 -10.56 -7.02 6.49
C VAL A 157 -9.07 -6.73 6.65
N THR A 158 -8.21 -7.67 6.24
CA THR A 158 -6.76 -7.55 6.38
C THR A 158 -6.02 -8.11 5.17
N PHE A 159 -4.81 -7.62 4.95
CA PHE A 159 -3.87 -8.08 3.92
C PHE A 159 -2.79 -9.01 4.48
N SER A 160 -2.85 -9.34 5.78
CA SER A 160 -2.01 -10.34 6.44
C SER A 160 -2.74 -11.68 6.53
N ASP A 161 -2.01 -12.76 6.80
CA ASP A 161 -2.60 -14.10 6.95
C ASP A 161 -3.13 -14.37 8.38
N ALA A 162 -3.22 -13.32 9.22
CA ALA A 162 -3.77 -13.41 10.56
C ALA A 162 -5.23 -13.89 10.56
N LYS A 163 -5.54 -14.92 11.34
CA LYS A 163 -6.89 -15.50 11.47
C LYS A 163 -7.82 -14.68 12.34
N SER A 164 -7.25 -13.91 13.26
CA SER A 164 -7.99 -12.98 14.12
C SER A 164 -7.13 -11.75 14.43
N ILE A 165 -7.76 -10.59 14.55
CA ILE A 165 -7.14 -9.33 14.95
C ILE A 165 -8.03 -8.69 16.02
N PHE A 166 -7.42 -8.29 17.14
CA PHE A 166 -8.12 -7.67 18.28
C PHE A 166 -9.35 -8.44 18.78
N GLY A 167 -9.27 -9.78 18.73
CA GLY A 167 -10.35 -10.67 19.16
C GLY A 167 -11.49 -10.85 18.15
N GLN A 168 -11.41 -10.22 16.97
CA GLN A 168 -12.39 -10.38 15.90
C GLN A 168 -11.81 -11.25 14.77
N ARG A 169 -12.68 -12.05 14.12
CA ARG A 169 -12.32 -12.83 12.93
C ARG A 169 -11.87 -11.93 11.79
N THR A 170 -11.04 -12.46 10.92
CA THR A 170 -10.55 -11.74 9.75
C THR A 170 -11.17 -12.27 8.44
N ILE A 171 -11.22 -11.37 7.45
CA ILE A 171 -11.37 -11.69 6.04
C ILE A 171 -10.05 -11.31 5.38
N ASN A 172 -9.30 -12.32 4.98
CA ASN A 172 -7.99 -12.13 4.36
C ASN A 172 -8.19 -11.88 2.87
N ILE A 173 -7.73 -10.72 2.42
CA ILE A 173 -7.73 -10.35 1.00
C ILE A 173 -6.32 -9.95 0.56
N SER A 174 -6.11 -9.88 -0.74
CA SER A 174 -4.93 -9.27 -1.31
C SER A 174 -5.18 -7.80 -1.67
N ASN A 175 -4.11 -7.01 -1.82
CA ASN A 175 -4.20 -5.77 -2.55
C ASN A 175 -4.59 -6.09 -3.99
N GLY A 176 -5.67 -5.47 -4.45
CA GLY A 176 -6.15 -5.67 -5.80
C GLY A 176 -5.40 -4.81 -6.82
N VAL A 177 -5.61 -5.12 -8.06
CA VAL A 177 -5.07 -4.40 -9.21
C VAL A 177 -6.21 -3.90 -10.08
N ASP A 178 -6.03 -2.74 -10.68
CA ASP A 178 -6.86 -2.25 -11.78
C ASP A 178 -6.11 -2.49 -13.10
N PHE A 179 -6.43 -3.60 -13.75
CA PHE A 179 -5.75 -4.04 -14.98
C PHE A 179 -5.92 -3.08 -16.15
N ASP A 180 -7.00 -2.30 -16.16
CA ASP A 180 -7.26 -1.31 -17.22
C ASP A 180 -6.28 -0.13 -17.14
N SER A 181 -5.77 0.17 -15.94
CA SER A 181 -4.88 1.32 -15.69
C SER A 181 -3.39 0.97 -15.78
N ILE A 182 -3.03 -0.32 -15.86
CA ILE A 182 -1.64 -0.77 -15.88
C ILE A 182 -1.33 -1.44 -17.21
N PRO A 183 -0.51 -0.82 -18.08
CA PRO A 183 -0.14 -1.42 -19.36
C PRO A 183 0.70 -2.68 -19.16
N LEU A 184 0.58 -3.59 -20.12
CA LEU A 184 1.49 -4.73 -20.21
C LEU A 184 2.85 -4.24 -20.67
N HIS A 185 3.91 -4.70 -20.01
CA HIS A 185 5.29 -4.38 -20.39
C HIS A 185 5.65 -5.06 -21.73
N PRO A 186 6.31 -4.35 -22.65
CA PRO A 186 6.84 -4.98 -23.84
C PRO A 186 7.96 -5.97 -23.47
N TYR A 187 7.98 -7.11 -24.13
CA TYR A 187 9.09 -8.05 -23.93
C TYR A 187 10.43 -7.38 -24.28
N LYS A 188 11.42 -7.53 -23.42
CA LYS A 188 12.79 -7.04 -23.59
C LYS A 188 13.77 -8.21 -23.58
N SER A 189 14.70 -8.18 -24.55
CA SER A 189 15.84 -9.07 -24.53
C SER A 189 16.77 -8.76 -23.35
N ASN A 190 17.40 -9.80 -22.82
CA ASN A 190 18.40 -9.69 -21.76
C ASN A 190 19.84 -9.64 -22.33
N ASP A 191 20.03 -9.52 -23.63
CA ASP A 191 21.34 -9.64 -24.30
C ASP A 191 22.27 -8.42 -24.16
N GLY A 192 21.80 -7.36 -23.53
CA GLY A 192 22.54 -6.11 -23.39
C GLY A 192 22.67 -5.64 -21.95
N ASP A 193 22.70 -4.33 -21.81
CA ASP A 193 22.65 -3.67 -20.50
C ASP A 193 21.31 -3.98 -19.80
N ILE A 194 21.35 -4.20 -18.51
CA ILE A 194 20.18 -4.50 -17.68
C ILE A 194 19.72 -3.25 -16.97
N HIS A 195 18.47 -2.91 -17.15
CA HIS A 195 17.80 -1.85 -16.43
C HIS A 195 16.84 -2.43 -15.39
N VAL A 196 17.00 -1.98 -14.15
CA VAL A 196 16.22 -2.43 -12.99
C VAL A 196 15.45 -1.24 -12.42
N ILE A 197 14.19 -1.40 -12.06
CA ILE A 197 13.35 -0.30 -11.55
C ILE A 197 12.86 -0.55 -10.13
N GLY A 198 12.95 0.48 -9.29
CA GLY A 198 12.29 0.53 -7.98
C GLY A 198 11.36 1.75 -7.90
N VAL A 199 10.07 1.52 -7.63
CA VAL A 199 9.07 2.60 -7.53
C VAL A 199 8.59 2.73 -6.10
N ALA A 200 8.85 3.87 -5.45
CA ALA A 200 8.39 4.16 -4.09
C ALA A 200 8.51 5.65 -3.75
N GLU A 201 7.69 6.13 -2.80
CA GLU A 201 8.15 7.20 -1.92
C GLU A 201 9.18 6.58 -0.98
N VAL A 202 10.48 6.83 -1.24
CA VAL A 202 11.58 6.04 -0.68
C VAL A 202 11.76 6.33 0.81
N HIS A 203 11.55 5.31 1.61
CA HIS A 203 11.82 5.26 3.05
C HIS A 203 12.81 4.12 3.36
N TYR A 204 13.41 4.13 4.56
CA TYR A 204 14.39 3.14 5.01
C TYR A 204 13.90 1.67 4.91
N TRP A 205 12.58 1.45 5.03
CA TRP A 205 11.99 0.11 4.90
C TRP A 205 11.85 -0.39 3.46
N HIS A 206 12.13 0.45 2.44
CA HIS A 206 12.19 -0.02 1.06
C HIS A 206 13.49 -0.75 0.76
N GLY A 207 14.58 -0.47 1.52
CA GLY A 207 15.84 -1.17 1.41
C GLY A 207 16.56 -0.98 0.07
N TYR A 208 16.33 0.14 -0.63
CA TYR A 208 16.99 0.44 -1.91
C TYR A 208 18.49 0.70 -1.74
N ASP A 209 18.93 1.08 -0.55
CA ASP A 209 20.34 1.11 -0.14
C ASP A 209 21.01 -0.25 -0.30
N ARG A 210 20.31 -1.37 -0.04
CA ARG A 210 20.85 -2.72 -0.24
C ARG A 210 21.08 -3.05 -1.72
N MET A 211 20.21 -2.55 -2.61
CA MET A 211 20.40 -2.68 -4.05
C MET A 211 21.60 -1.85 -4.53
N VAL A 212 21.72 -0.59 -4.05
CA VAL A 212 22.83 0.31 -4.38
C VAL A 212 24.16 -0.27 -3.87
N ALA A 213 24.17 -0.79 -2.64
CA ALA A 213 25.37 -1.47 -2.10
C ALA A 213 25.75 -2.70 -2.93
N GLY A 214 24.77 -3.50 -3.34
CA GLY A 214 24.99 -4.66 -4.22
C GLY A 214 25.61 -4.28 -5.57
N LEU A 215 25.13 -3.21 -6.20
CA LEU A 215 25.76 -2.66 -7.41
C LEU A 215 27.21 -2.22 -7.17
N GLY A 216 27.47 -1.55 -6.04
CA GLY A 216 28.82 -1.14 -5.68
C GLY A 216 29.77 -2.32 -5.50
N GLU A 217 29.30 -3.41 -4.88
CA GLU A 217 30.10 -4.63 -4.73
C GLU A 217 30.32 -5.35 -6.07
N TYR A 218 29.29 -5.37 -6.92
CA TYR A 218 29.37 -5.94 -8.26
C TYR A 218 30.41 -5.22 -9.12
N TYR A 219 30.38 -3.89 -9.22
CA TYR A 219 31.30 -3.13 -10.04
C TYR A 219 32.75 -3.13 -9.51
N ARG A 220 32.94 -3.31 -8.19
CA ARG A 220 34.28 -3.53 -7.64
C ARG A 220 34.90 -4.83 -8.13
N LYS A 221 34.12 -5.88 -8.37
CA LYS A 221 34.57 -7.19 -8.84
C LYS A 221 34.62 -7.27 -10.37
N HIS A 222 33.70 -6.62 -11.05
CA HIS A 222 33.41 -6.75 -12.49
C HIS A 222 33.49 -5.41 -13.23
N LYS A 223 34.70 -4.84 -13.37
CA LYS A 223 34.88 -3.53 -14.02
C LYS A 223 34.40 -3.49 -15.47
N ASP A 224 34.61 -4.58 -16.21
CA ASP A 224 34.23 -4.78 -17.61
C ASP A 224 33.03 -5.73 -17.74
N GLY A 225 32.28 -5.94 -16.65
CA GLY A 225 31.10 -6.78 -16.61
C GLY A 225 29.90 -6.17 -17.31
N ARG A 226 28.84 -6.94 -17.38
CA ARG A 226 27.54 -6.50 -17.91
C ARG A 226 27.05 -5.29 -17.14
N LYS A 227 26.62 -4.25 -17.82
CA LYS A 227 26.14 -3.03 -17.17
C LYS A 227 24.74 -3.23 -16.57
N VAL A 228 24.55 -2.73 -15.36
CA VAL A 228 23.29 -2.81 -14.62
C VAL A 228 22.93 -1.43 -14.10
N TYR A 229 21.82 -0.88 -14.57
CA TYR A 229 21.33 0.44 -14.18
C TYR A 229 20.15 0.31 -13.23
N PHE A 230 20.20 0.99 -12.09
CA PHE A 230 19.10 1.03 -11.14
C PHE A 230 18.36 2.36 -11.22
N HIS A 231 17.13 2.30 -11.73
CA HIS A 231 16.21 3.44 -11.84
C HIS A 231 15.36 3.54 -10.58
N ILE A 232 15.53 4.59 -9.80
CA ILE A 232 14.71 4.88 -8.62
C ILE A 232 13.68 5.94 -8.99
N VAL A 233 12.40 5.57 -8.99
CA VAL A 233 11.28 6.45 -9.28
C VAL A 233 10.48 6.71 -8.01
N GLY A 234 10.28 7.99 -7.71
CA GLY A 234 9.55 8.48 -6.54
C GLY A 234 10.34 9.50 -5.74
N GLY A 235 9.67 10.12 -4.78
CA GLY A 235 10.33 11.04 -3.85
C GLY A 235 11.28 10.28 -2.91
N ILE A 236 12.44 10.84 -2.66
CA ILE A 236 13.36 10.30 -1.65
C ILE A 236 13.35 11.23 -0.45
N TRP A 237 12.97 10.72 0.70
CA TRP A 237 13.06 11.46 1.95
C TRP A 237 14.51 11.86 2.21
N LYS A 238 14.75 13.12 2.58
CA LYS A 238 16.12 13.63 2.83
C LYS A 238 16.94 12.74 3.77
N GLY A 239 16.31 12.13 4.77
CA GLY A 239 16.94 11.18 5.69
C GLY A 239 17.31 9.81 5.09
N ASN A 240 16.98 9.54 3.81
CA ASN A 240 17.38 8.33 3.11
C ASN A 240 18.41 8.61 2.00
N LEU A 241 18.71 9.88 1.73
CA LEU A 241 19.84 10.29 0.86
C LEU A 241 21.16 10.21 1.60
N VAL A 242 21.16 10.53 2.90
CA VAL A 242 22.31 10.50 3.80
C VAL A 242 22.14 9.40 4.87
N ASP A 243 23.22 9.04 5.52
CA ASP A 243 23.20 8.03 6.58
C ASP A 243 22.20 8.38 7.69
N SER A 244 21.48 7.39 8.13
CA SER A 244 20.53 7.45 9.23
C SER A 244 20.80 6.34 10.25
N LYS A 245 20.15 6.39 11.39
CA LYS A 245 20.20 5.30 12.38
C LYS A 245 19.60 3.99 11.90
N HIS A 246 18.88 4.01 10.77
CA HIS A 246 18.16 2.85 10.25
C HIS A 246 18.82 2.21 9.03
N ALA A 247 19.52 3.04 8.23
CA ALA A 247 20.13 2.57 6.98
C ALA A 247 21.21 3.55 6.50
N PRO A 248 22.20 3.07 5.72
CA PRO A 248 23.09 3.93 4.94
C PRO A 248 22.30 4.80 3.96
N GLY A 249 22.78 5.99 3.68
CA GLY A 249 22.18 6.88 2.69
C GLY A 249 22.46 6.40 1.27
N ILE A 250 21.47 6.53 0.41
CA ILE A 250 21.60 6.16 -1.02
C ILE A 250 22.75 6.97 -1.65
N GLN A 251 22.80 8.30 -1.42
CA GLN A 251 23.85 9.14 -1.97
C GLN A 251 25.23 8.78 -1.38
N THR A 252 25.29 8.52 -0.07
CA THR A 252 26.53 8.08 0.60
C THR A 252 27.10 6.81 -0.04
N LEU A 253 26.22 5.86 -0.40
CA LEU A 253 26.66 4.62 -1.06
C LEU A 253 27.08 4.85 -2.52
N ILE A 254 26.36 5.70 -3.26
CA ILE A 254 26.73 6.09 -4.63
C ILE A 254 28.15 6.66 -4.65
N ASP A 255 28.41 7.63 -3.78
CA ASP A 255 29.72 8.30 -3.68
C ASP A 255 30.82 7.33 -3.19
N LYS A 256 30.51 6.48 -2.20
CA LYS A 256 31.46 5.48 -1.66
C LYS A 256 31.94 4.50 -2.71
N TYR A 257 31.06 4.07 -3.61
CA TYR A 257 31.37 3.04 -4.61
C TYR A 257 31.70 3.62 -5.99
N ASP A 258 31.60 4.94 -6.17
CA ASP A 258 31.80 5.64 -7.46
C ASP A 258 30.93 5.06 -8.59
N ILE A 259 29.60 4.95 -8.32
CA ILE A 259 28.62 4.31 -9.20
C ILE A 259 27.51 5.26 -9.65
N ALA A 260 27.78 6.56 -9.68
CA ALA A 260 26.77 7.57 -10.03
C ALA A 260 26.16 7.38 -11.42
N GLU A 261 26.94 6.84 -12.39
CA GLU A 261 26.44 6.55 -13.74
C GLU A 261 25.42 5.40 -13.78
N TYR A 262 25.41 4.51 -12.77
CA TYR A 262 24.56 3.30 -12.71
C TYR A 262 23.33 3.46 -11.84
N VAL A 263 23.18 4.57 -11.10
CA VAL A 263 22.02 4.83 -10.24
C VAL A 263 21.31 6.09 -10.69
N VAL A 264 20.13 5.92 -11.30
CA VAL A 264 19.36 7.01 -11.90
C VAL A 264 18.20 7.41 -11.00
N LEU A 265 18.26 8.61 -10.43
CA LEU A 265 17.22 9.18 -9.57
C LEU A 265 16.26 10.01 -10.41
N HIS A 266 15.04 9.51 -10.65
CA HIS A 266 14.05 10.17 -11.50
C HIS A 266 13.17 11.19 -10.79
N GLY A 267 13.13 11.17 -9.45
CA GLY A 267 12.08 11.89 -8.73
C GLY A 267 10.70 11.28 -8.94
N GLN A 268 9.64 12.07 -8.68
CA GLN A 268 8.26 11.60 -8.83
C GLN A 268 7.83 11.61 -10.30
N LEU A 269 7.43 10.45 -10.82
CA LEU A 269 6.86 10.28 -12.14
C LEU A 269 5.50 9.60 -12.06
N PHE A 270 4.60 9.91 -13.01
CA PHE A 270 3.26 9.36 -13.08
C PHE A 270 2.83 9.10 -14.53
N GLY A 271 1.84 8.22 -14.70
CA GLY A 271 1.24 7.92 -16.01
C GLY A 271 2.30 7.57 -17.05
N LYS A 272 2.22 8.17 -18.24
CA LYS A 272 3.08 7.86 -19.37
C LYS A 272 4.59 8.00 -19.07
N GLN A 273 5.00 8.98 -18.27
CA GLN A 273 6.41 9.16 -17.92
C GLN A 273 6.94 7.98 -17.07
N LEU A 274 6.12 7.46 -16.15
CA LEU A 274 6.45 6.27 -15.37
C LEU A 274 6.49 5.03 -16.28
N ASP A 275 5.53 4.90 -17.19
CA ASP A 275 5.46 3.77 -18.13
C ASP A 275 6.70 3.73 -19.03
N GLU A 276 7.17 4.89 -19.53
CA GLU A 276 8.40 5.00 -20.34
C GLU A 276 9.67 4.53 -19.60
N VAL A 277 9.72 4.68 -18.28
CA VAL A 277 10.83 4.12 -17.47
C VAL A 277 10.67 2.62 -17.33
N PHE A 278 9.46 2.14 -17.01
CA PHE A 278 9.17 0.71 -16.95
C PHE A 278 9.54 0.01 -18.27
N ASP A 279 9.18 0.61 -19.42
CA ASP A 279 9.43 0.04 -20.74
C ASP A 279 10.92 -0.15 -21.08
N LYS A 280 11.83 0.46 -20.33
CA LYS A 280 13.28 0.25 -20.45
C LYS A 280 13.80 -0.90 -19.60
N CYS A 281 13.05 -1.31 -18.58
CA CYS A 281 13.56 -2.19 -17.53
C CYS A 281 13.19 -3.65 -17.77
N GLN A 282 14.09 -4.56 -17.46
CA GLN A 282 13.89 -6.00 -17.52
C GLN A 282 13.50 -6.60 -16.17
N PHE A 283 13.71 -5.87 -15.09
CA PHE A 283 13.52 -6.37 -13.72
C PHE A 283 13.07 -5.27 -12.77
N ALA A 284 12.36 -5.65 -11.71
CA ALA A 284 11.89 -4.68 -10.72
C ALA A 284 12.30 -5.02 -9.28
N VAL A 285 12.38 -3.99 -8.44
CA VAL A 285 12.78 -4.10 -7.03
C VAL A 285 11.60 -3.75 -6.14
N GLY A 286 11.11 -4.72 -5.41
CA GLY A 286 10.13 -4.57 -4.34
C GLY A 286 10.73 -3.97 -3.08
N SER A 287 10.17 -4.31 -1.91
CA SER A 287 10.77 -3.90 -0.64
C SER A 287 11.84 -4.89 -0.21
N LEU A 288 12.98 -4.36 0.27
CA LEU A 288 14.13 -5.16 0.72
C LEU A 288 14.48 -4.90 2.20
N GLY A 289 13.76 -3.98 2.88
CA GLY A 289 14.10 -3.53 4.24
C GLY A 289 12.91 -3.53 5.21
N ARG A 290 11.83 -4.27 4.96
CA ARG A 290 10.65 -4.30 5.85
C ARG A 290 10.96 -4.86 7.24
N HIS A 291 11.92 -5.76 7.36
CA HIS A 291 12.42 -6.26 8.64
C HIS A 291 12.86 -5.12 9.58
N ARG A 292 13.37 -4.00 9.06
CA ARG A 292 13.76 -2.80 9.84
C ARG A 292 12.59 -2.16 10.59
N SER A 293 11.37 -2.36 10.13
CA SER A 293 10.13 -1.90 10.77
C SER A 293 9.38 -3.01 11.52
N GLY A 294 9.99 -4.22 11.63
CA GLY A 294 9.38 -5.38 12.28
C GLY A 294 8.24 -6.00 11.49
N ILE A 295 8.11 -5.67 10.20
CA ILE A 295 7.09 -6.22 9.31
C ILE A 295 7.73 -7.32 8.48
N THR A 296 7.27 -8.56 8.67
CA THR A 296 7.78 -9.73 7.94
C THR A 296 6.83 -10.20 6.85
N GLU A 297 5.53 -9.97 7.02
CA GLU A 297 4.48 -10.34 6.06
C GLU A 297 3.76 -9.10 5.56
N ILE A 298 3.76 -8.87 4.27
CA ILE A 298 3.06 -7.73 3.68
C ILE A 298 2.77 -7.96 2.19
N LYS A 299 1.52 -7.71 1.81
CA LYS A 299 1.06 -7.76 0.41
C LYS A 299 1.17 -6.36 -0.20
N THR A 300 2.34 -6.02 -0.75
CA THR A 300 2.62 -4.67 -1.25
C THR A 300 1.93 -4.39 -2.60
N LEU A 301 1.50 -3.14 -2.83
CA LEU A 301 0.92 -2.72 -4.10
C LEU A 301 1.92 -2.87 -5.27
N LYS A 302 3.20 -2.59 -5.01
CA LYS A 302 4.24 -2.63 -6.04
C LYS A 302 4.49 -4.02 -6.61
N ASN A 303 4.52 -5.08 -5.76
CA ASN A 303 4.68 -6.46 -6.25
C ASN A 303 3.55 -6.82 -7.22
N ARG A 304 2.30 -6.38 -6.90
CA ARG A 304 1.14 -6.58 -7.76
C ARG A 304 1.23 -5.79 -9.06
N GLU A 305 1.68 -4.54 -8.99
CA GLU A 305 1.90 -3.73 -10.19
C GLU A 305 2.96 -4.36 -11.09
N TYR A 306 4.10 -4.81 -10.54
CA TYR A 306 5.16 -5.45 -11.31
C TYR A 306 4.66 -6.71 -12.02
N ALA A 307 3.98 -7.61 -11.30
CA ALA A 307 3.38 -8.80 -11.90
C ALA A 307 2.30 -8.46 -12.93
N THR A 308 1.50 -7.42 -12.70
CA THR A 308 0.50 -6.96 -13.66
C THR A 308 1.13 -6.37 -14.92
N ARG A 309 2.26 -5.68 -14.79
CA ARG A 309 3.07 -5.26 -15.96
C ARG A 309 3.76 -6.43 -16.64
N GLY A 310 3.86 -7.59 -15.99
CA GLY A 310 4.56 -8.75 -16.52
C GLY A 310 6.08 -8.68 -16.35
N ILE A 311 6.56 -7.97 -15.35
CA ILE A 311 8.00 -7.79 -15.08
C ILE A 311 8.42 -8.70 -13.92
N PRO A 312 9.46 -9.52 -14.05
CA PRO A 312 10.07 -10.26 -12.95
C PRO A 312 10.63 -9.31 -11.89
N PHE A 313 10.66 -9.73 -10.62
CA PHE A 313 11.09 -8.85 -9.55
C PHE A 313 11.70 -9.55 -8.34
N ILE A 314 12.39 -8.76 -7.49
CA ILE A 314 12.98 -9.18 -6.22
C ILE A 314 12.30 -8.47 -5.05
N TYR A 315 12.13 -9.17 -3.93
CA TYR A 315 11.72 -8.61 -2.64
C TYR A 315 12.18 -9.51 -1.48
N SER A 316 12.10 -9.04 -0.21
CA SER A 316 12.60 -9.78 0.95
C SER A 316 11.54 -10.25 1.95
N GLU A 317 10.42 -9.55 2.05
CA GLU A 317 9.31 -9.91 2.95
C GLU A 317 8.57 -11.16 2.48
N THR A 318 7.70 -11.72 3.33
CA THR A 318 6.76 -12.78 2.93
C THR A 318 5.53 -12.15 2.28
N ASP A 319 5.19 -12.61 1.08
CA ASP A 319 3.99 -12.26 0.34
C ASP A 319 3.39 -13.54 -0.26
N SER A 320 2.36 -14.07 0.40
CA SER A 320 1.77 -15.37 0.04
C SER A 320 1.22 -15.46 -1.39
N ASP A 321 1.00 -14.31 -2.06
CA ASP A 321 0.57 -14.29 -3.46
C ASP A 321 1.74 -14.53 -4.43
N PHE A 322 2.98 -14.28 -3.99
CA PHE A 322 4.16 -14.28 -4.85
C PHE A 322 5.28 -15.22 -4.40
N ASP A 323 5.31 -15.63 -3.14
CA ASP A 323 6.32 -16.58 -2.67
C ASP A 323 6.28 -17.86 -3.54
N ASN A 324 7.44 -18.27 -4.02
CA ASN A 324 7.63 -19.42 -4.92
C ASN A 324 7.13 -19.25 -6.37
N LYS A 325 6.80 -18.04 -6.84
CA LYS A 325 6.53 -17.82 -8.25
C LYS A 325 7.83 -17.84 -9.08
N PRO A 326 7.84 -18.45 -10.28
CA PRO A 326 9.08 -18.63 -11.07
C PRO A 326 9.70 -17.32 -11.58
N TYR A 327 8.98 -16.21 -11.54
CA TYR A 327 9.43 -14.88 -11.92
C TYR A 327 9.78 -13.99 -10.71
N VAL A 328 9.93 -14.60 -9.53
CA VAL A 328 10.23 -13.88 -8.29
C VAL A 328 11.53 -14.38 -7.68
N LEU A 329 12.46 -13.46 -7.49
CA LEU A 329 13.69 -13.67 -6.73
C LEU A 329 13.48 -13.25 -5.27
N LYS A 330 13.80 -14.13 -4.32
CA LYS A 330 13.74 -13.80 -2.89
C LYS A 330 15.10 -13.37 -2.37
N ALA A 331 15.15 -12.14 -1.83
CA ALA A 331 16.30 -11.72 -1.03
C ALA A 331 16.12 -12.13 0.44
N PRO A 332 17.19 -12.31 1.21
CA PRO A 332 17.11 -12.46 2.66
C PRO A 332 16.48 -11.21 3.31
N ALA A 333 15.72 -11.39 4.39
CA ALA A 333 15.16 -10.28 5.16
C ALA A 333 16.16 -9.78 6.22
N ASP A 334 17.31 -9.31 5.79
CA ASP A 334 18.43 -8.82 6.59
C ASP A 334 19.12 -7.61 5.93
N GLU A 335 20.31 -7.24 6.37
CA GLU A 335 21.06 -6.08 5.86
C GLU A 335 22.07 -6.44 4.76
N THR A 336 22.11 -7.68 4.29
CA THR A 336 23.05 -8.07 3.22
C THR A 336 22.75 -7.32 1.92
N PRO A 337 23.75 -6.79 1.22
CA PRO A 337 23.57 -6.24 -0.13
C PRO A 337 22.91 -7.25 -1.08
N VAL A 338 22.19 -6.75 -2.07
CA VAL A 338 21.63 -7.63 -3.11
C VAL A 338 22.78 -8.26 -3.90
N ASP A 339 22.73 -9.58 -4.05
CA ASP A 339 23.65 -10.28 -4.93
C ASP A 339 23.26 -10.04 -6.40
N VAL A 340 23.99 -9.13 -7.05
CA VAL A 340 23.74 -8.73 -8.44
C VAL A 340 24.08 -9.85 -9.43
N GLU A 341 25.08 -10.70 -9.13
CA GLU A 341 25.42 -11.86 -9.98
C GLU A 341 24.26 -12.86 -9.97
N GLN A 342 23.72 -13.19 -8.77
CA GLN A 342 22.55 -14.04 -8.64
C GLN A 342 21.33 -13.42 -9.34
N MET A 343 21.12 -12.12 -9.21
CA MET A 343 20.03 -11.41 -9.89
C MET A 343 20.16 -11.50 -11.42
N LEU A 344 21.34 -11.31 -11.99
CA LEU A 344 21.58 -11.44 -13.42
C LEU A 344 21.33 -12.88 -13.90
N ALA A 345 21.84 -13.87 -13.18
CA ALA A 345 21.58 -15.28 -13.48
C ALA A 345 20.09 -15.63 -13.43
N PHE A 346 19.35 -15.05 -12.48
CA PHE A 346 17.90 -15.21 -12.40
C PHE A 346 17.18 -14.57 -13.60
N ILE A 347 17.54 -13.33 -13.96
CA ILE A 347 16.98 -12.61 -15.13
C ILE A 347 17.18 -13.44 -16.40
N ASP A 348 18.39 -13.98 -16.60
CA ASP A 348 18.74 -14.77 -17.79
C ASP A 348 18.00 -16.12 -17.83
N SER A 349 17.69 -16.70 -16.68
CA SER A 349 16.95 -17.98 -16.57
C SER A 349 15.42 -17.82 -16.63
N CYS A 350 14.90 -16.61 -16.42
CA CYS A 350 13.47 -16.36 -16.40
C CYS A 350 12.91 -16.33 -17.83
N SER A 351 12.30 -17.44 -18.24
CA SER A 351 11.72 -17.62 -19.59
C SER A 351 10.26 -17.21 -19.73
N MET A 352 9.61 -16.75 -18.64
CA MET A 352 8.20 -16.37 -18.70
C MET A 352 8.01 -15.09 -19.49
N LEU A 353 7.06 -15.09 -20.41
CA LEU A 353 6.66 -13.90 -21.15
C LEU A 353 5.86 -12.94 -20.24
N PRO A 354 5.89 -11.63 -20.49
CA PRO A 354 5.12 -10.64 -19.71
C PRO A 354 3.63 -10.98 -19.61
N ALA A 355 3.02 -11.48 -20.66
CA ALA A 355 1.61 -11.88 -20.66
C ALA A 355 1.35 -13.08 -19.72
N ASP A 356 2.26 -14.03 -19.63
CA ASP A 356 2.13 -15.19 -18.76
C ASP A 356 2.27 -14.80 -17.30
N ILE A 357 3.20 -13.91 -16.98
CA ILE A 357 3.34 -13.34 -15.61
C ILE A 357 2.05 -12.63 -15.22
N ARG A 358 1.53 -11.74 -16.08
CA ARG A 358 0.28 -11.00 -15.86
C ARG A 358 -0.90 -11.92 -15.62
N HIS A 359 -1.03 -13.00 -16.40
CA HIS A 359 -2.10 -13.99 -16.25
C HIS A 359 -2.13 -14.63 -14.84
N THR A 360 -0.96 -14.83 -14.21
CA THR A 360 -0.89 -15.42 -12.86
C THR A 360 -1.56 -14.60 -11.77
N VAL A 361 -1.84 -13.30 -12.01
CA VAL A 361 -2.40 -12.35 -11.03
C VAL A 361 -3.77 -11.78 -11.40
N GLU A 362 -4.42 -12.27 -12.47
CA GLU A 362 -5.75 -11.82 -12.89
C GLU A 362 -6.83 -12.01 -11.81
N HIS A 363 -6.66 -12.96 -10.93
CA HIS A 363 -7.53 -13.17 -9.77
C HIS A 363 -7.36 -12.07 -8.68
N LEU A 364 -6.35 -11.22 -8.77
CA LEU A 364 -6.09 -10.13 -7.83
C LEU A 364 -6.77 -8.81 -8.24
N THR A 365 -7.88 -8.84 -8.96
CA THR A 365 -8.65 -7.62 -9.25
C THR A 365 -9.36 -7.10 -8.00
N TRP A 366 -9.51 -5.77 -7.87
CA TRP A 366 -10.31 -5.21 -6.79
C TRP A 366 -11.76 -5.67 -6.83
N LYS A 367 -12.31 -5.96 -8.02
CA LYS A 367 -13.62 -6.56 -8.18
C LYS A 367 -13.72 -7.86 -7.37
N ILE A 368 -12.83 -8.81 -7.61
CA ILE A 368 -12.82 -10.12 -6.91
C ILE A 368 -12.55 -9.93 -5.41
N GLN A 369 -11.59 -9.07 -5.03
CA GLN A 369 -11.28 -8.86 -3.61
C GLN A 369 -12.50 -8.28 -2.85
N MET A 370 -13.21 -7.32 -3.42
CA MET A 370 -14.40 -6.74 -2.79
C MET A 370 -15.59 -7.69 -2.80
N GLU A 371 -15.76 -8.50 -3.85
CA GLU A 371 -16.77 -9.56 -3.88
C GLU A 371 -16.56 -10.57 -2.74
N ASN A 372 -15.33 -11.01 -2.51
CA ASN A 372 -14.99 -11.93 -1.42
C ASN A 372 -15.36 -11.35 -0.05
N VAL A 373 -15.10 -10.06 0.19
CA VAL A 373 -15.48 -9.40 1.45
C VAL A 373 -16.99 -9.37 1.64
N VAL A 374 -17.72 -8.92 0.62
CA VAL A 374 -19.19 -8.83 0.67
C VAL A 374 -19.80 -10.20 0.84
N ALA A 375 -19.36 -11.20 0.06
CA ALA A 375 -19.89 -12.56 0.12
C ALA A 375 -19.66 -13.20 1.50
N ASP A 376 -18.50 -13.02 2.12
CA ASP A 376 -18.21 -13.56 3.45
C ASP A 376 -19.13 -12.94 4.53
N VAL A 377 -19.34 -11.63 4.49
CA VAL A 377 -20.14 -10.91 5.49
C VAL A 377 -21.63 -11.22 5.33
N MET A 378 -22.12 -11.33 4.10
CA MET A 378 -23.56 -11.49 3.82
C MET A 378 -24.04 -12.94 3.92
N ARG A 379 -23.15 -13.94 3.90
CA ARG A 379 -23.50 -15.37 4.11
C ARG A 379 -23.83 -15.71 5.56
N ARG A 380 -23.55 -14.84 6.50
CA ARG A 380 -23.72 -15.01 7.96
C ARG A 380 -24.80 -14.07 8.50
#